data_847954bad96d2fb04b9de45e98b77358
#
_entry.id   847954bad96d2fb04b9de45e98b77358
#
_cell.length_a   1.000
_cell.length_b   1.000
_cell.length_c   1.000
_cell.angle_alpha   90.00
_cell.angle_beta   90.00
_cell.angle_gamma   90.00
#
_symmetry.space_group_name_H-M   'P 1'
#
loop_
_entity.id
_entity.type
_entity.pdbx_description
1 polymer ?
#
loop_
_entity_poly.entity_id
_entity_poly.type
_entity_poly.pdbx_seq_one_letter_code
_entity_poly.pdbx_strand_id
1 'polypeptide(L)'
;MSTYVISDIHGHYDEFQEMLSKINFTDEDEMIIAGDIVDRGSKSLEMIKYVMNHKDNISMIMGNHEYMMLNCYKHGSLDNFNIWFSNGGKSTFSQIEECSDDEINDIISWIKTLSYSIEVEVGEKIYVICHADPFAVYSEDIVWNRISPEYEVNDGEDNKIYIVGHTPVIRYLDKNTIAKIIKSNDGKLLFIDGGAAYPIFKQSRLLCLRLEDLKEYSVQVKIC
;
A
#
# COMPACT_ATOMS: atom_id res chain seq x y z
N MET A 1 -12.01 11.15 -15.65
CA MET A 1 -10.88 11.32 -14.71
C MET A 1 -11.39 11.02 -13.30
N SER A 2 -10.86 10.00 -12.66
CA SER A 2 -11.18 9.61 -11.28
C SER A 2 -9.87 9.37 -10.54
N THR A 3 -9.89 9.57 -9.21
CA THR A 3 -8.74 9.36 -8.33
C THR A 3 -8.99 8.14 -7.45
N TYR A 4 -8.10 7.17 -7.51
CA TYR A 4 -8.19 5.91 -6.78
C TYR A 4 -7.06 5.77 -5.77
N VAL A 5 -7.34 5.11 -4.64
CA VAL A 5 -6.33 4.75 -3.64
C VAL A 5 -6.38 3.25 -3.38
N ILE A 6 -5.22 2.61 -3.36
CA ILE A 6 -5.03 1.18 -3.09
C ILE A 6 -3.81 0.99 -2.18
N SER A 7 -3.73 -0.08 -1.40
CA SER A 7 -2.56 -0.37 -0.57
C SER A 7 -2.29 -1.86 -0.42
N ASP A 8 -1.11 -2.19 0.13
CA ASP A 8 -0.75 -3.54 0.60
C ASP A 8 -0.99 -4.63 -0.45
N ILE A 9 -0.46 -4.42 -1.66
CA ILE A 9 -0.64 -5.33 -2.81
C ILE A 9 0.22 -6.58 -2.66
N HIS A 10 1.41 -6.47 -2.06
CA HIS A 10 2.27 -7.58 -1.71
C HIS A 10 2.50 -8.60 -2.83
N GLY A 11 2.95 -8.15 -4.00
CA GLY A 11 3.29 -9.02 -5.12
C GLY A 11 2.10 -9.76 -5.75
N HIS A 12 0.86 -9.39 -5.43
CA HIS A 12 -0.37 -9.89 -6.05
C HIS A 12 -0.69 -9.13 -7.33
N TYR A 13 0.23 -9.19 -8.29
CA TYR A 13 0.14 -8.45 -9.55
C TYR A 13 -1.09 -8.81 -10.38
N ASP A 14 -1.48 -10.07 -10.43
CA ASP A 14 -2.64 -10.50 -11.21
C ASP A 14 -3.95 -9.92 -10.63
N GLU A 15 -4.07 -9.91 -9.31
CA GLU A 15 -5.20 -9.31 -8.61
C GLU A 15 -5.21 -7.77 -8.75
N PHE A 16 -4.03 -7.15 -8.83
CA PHE A 16 -3.92 -5.73 -9.14
C PHE A 16 -4.40 -5.45 -10.57
N GLN A 17 -4.01 -6.25 -11.58
CA GLN A 17 -4.50 -6.13 -12.94
C GLN A 17 -6.02 -6.39 -13.04
N GLU A 18 -6.55 -7.35 -12.27
CA GLU A 18 -7.99 -7.58 -12.14
C GLU A 18 -8.69 -6.34 -11.55
N MET A 19 -8.08 -5.68 -10.55
CA MET A 19 -8.60 -4.43 -9.98
C MET A 19 -8.65 -3.31 -11.02
N LEU A 20 -7.58 -3.07 -11.77
CA LEU A 20 -7.54 -2.06 -12.84
C LEU A 20 -8.64 -2.30 -13.88
N SER A 21 -8.81 -3.55 -14.29
CA SER A 21 -9.89 -3.95 -15.19
C SER A 21 -11.29 -3.71 -14.59
N LYS A 22 -11.47 -4.03 -13.32
CA LYS A 22 -12.74 -3.88 -12.60
C LYS A 22 -13.20 -2.44 -12.46
N ILE A 23 -12.25 -1.52 -12.24
CA ILE A 23 -12.53 -0.09 -12.14
C ILE A 23 -12.56 0.60 -13.51
N ASN A 24 -12.24 -0.12 -14.60
CA ASN A 24 -12.01 0.40 -15.95
C ASN A 24 -10.99 1.55 -15.94
N PHE A 25 -9.84 1.34 -15.26
CA PHE A 25 -8.78 2.32 -15.15
C PHE A 25 -8.22 2.70 -16.52
N THR A 26 -8.04 4.01 -16.75
CA THR A 26 -7.54 4.57 -18.01
C THR A 26 -6.41 5.56 -17.76
N ASP A 27 -5.72 5.99 -18.80
CA ASP A 27 -4.64 7.00 -18.72
C ASP A 27 -5.15 8.39 -18.27
N GLU A 28 -6.48 8.61 -18.26
CA GLU A 28 -7.09 9.82 -17.72
C GLU A 28 -7.33 9.77 -16.21
N ASP A 29 -7.18 8.60 -15.58
CA ASP A 29 -7.40 8.40 -14.16
C ASP A 29 -6.08 8.43 -13.40
N GLU A 30 -6.15 8.76 -12.11
CA GLU A 30 -5.02 8.75 -11.20
C GLU A 30 -5.16 7.63 -10.17
N MET A 31 -4.05 6.95 -9.86
CA MET A 31 -3.97 5.98 -8.79
C MET A 31 -2.86 6.34 -7.81
N ILE A 32 -3.19 6.28 -6.52
CA ILE A 32 -2.23 6.45 -5.44
C ILE A 32 -2.10 5.12 -4.71
N ILE A 33 -0.88 4.57 -4.68
CA ILE A 33 -0.58 3.34 -3.94
C ILE A 33 -0.01 3.71 -2.58
N ALA A 34 -0.71 3.34 -1.52
CA ALA A 34 -0.33 3.65 -0.15
C ALA A 34 0.71 2.66 0.43
N GLY A 35 1.72 2.31 -0.37
CA GLY A 35 2.84 1.43 0.03
C GLY A 35 2.57 -0.06 -0.11
N ASP A 36 3.60 -0.84 0.21
CA ASP A 36 3.61 -2.31 0.29
C ASP A 36 3.17 -3.03 -0.99
N ILE A 37 3.88 -2.75 -2.09
CA ILE A 37 3.68 -3.51 -3.34
C ILE A 37 4.53 -4.78 -3.41
N VAL A 38 5.59 -4.87 -2.60
CA VAL A 38 6.55 -5.96 -2.58
C VAL A 38 6.28 -6.98 -1.48
N ASP A 39 6.99 -8.09 -1.53
CA ASP A 39 7.04 -9.18 -0.55
C ASP A 39 5.78 -10.07 -0.51
N ARG A 40 5.97 -11.28 0.03
CA ARG A 40 4.93 -12.29 0.28
C ARG A 40 4.38 -12.96 -0.97
N GLY A 41 3.84 -12.20 -1.91
CA GLY A 41 3.36 -12.71 -3.19
C GLY A 41 4.47 -13.02 -4.19
N SER A 42 4.11 -13.64 -5.29
CA SER A 42 5.05 -14.22 -6.27
C SER A 42 5.49 -13.27 -7.37
N LYS A 43 4.91 -12.06 -7.48
CA LYS A 43 5.14 -11.13 -8.61
C LYS A 43 5.49 -9.70 -8.15
N SER A 44 6.41 -9.59 -7.17
CA SER A 44 6.89 -8.29 -6.68
C SER A 44 7.66 -7.52 -7.75
N LEU A 45 8.47 -8.21 -8.56
CA LEU A 45 9.25 -7.57 -9.62
C LEU A 45 8.35 -7.00 -10.71
N GLU A 46 7.32 -7.73 -11.11
CA GLU A 46 6.31 -7.26 -12.07
C GLU A 46 5.57 -6.03 -11.54
N MET A 47 5.20 -6.02 -10.25
CA MET A 47 4.59 -4.85 -9.61
C MET A 47 5.52 -3.64 -9.65
N ILE A 48 6.78 -3.78 -9.23
CA ILE A 48 7.78 -2.70 -9.27
C ILE A 48 7.89 -2.13 -10.68
N LYS A 49 8.14 -3.02 -11.69
CA LYS A 49 8.30 -2.61 -13.08
C LYS A 49 7.05 -1.92 -13.63
N TYR A 50 5.87 -2.41 -13.24
CA TYR A 50 4.60 -1.79 -13.66
C TYR A 50 4.48 -0.37 -13.12
N VAL A 51 4.66 -0.15 -11.82
CA VAL A 51 4.55 1.18 -11.20
C VAL A 51 5.59 2.14 -11.74
N MET A 52 6.84 1.71 -11.88
CA MET A 52 7.93 2.53 -12.46
C MET A 52 7.62 2.99 -13.90
N ASN A 53 6.91 2.17 -14.69
CA ASN A 53 6.56 2.47 -16.09
C ASN A 53 5.28 3.29 -16.24
N HIS A 54 4.46 3.43 -15.19
CA HIS A 54 3.18 4.17 -15.21
C HIS A 54 3.18 5.39 -14.28
N LYS A 55 4.35 5.97 -14.05
CA LYS A 55 4.54 7.13 -13.13
C LYS A 55 3.77 8.39 -13.53
N ASP A 56 3.25 8.45 -14.74
CA ASP A 56 2.50 9.61 -15.23
C ASP A 56 1.08 9.65 -14.65
N ASN A 57 0.53 8.50 -14.26
CA ASN A 57 -0.81 8.39 -13.67
C ASN A 57 -0.90 7.45 -12.46
N ILE A 58 0.24 6.87 -12.04
CA ILE A 58 0.33 6.07 -10.81
C ILE A 58 1.41 6.68 -9.91
N SER A 59 1.00 7.18 -8.76
CA SER A 59 1.88 7.64 -7.69
C SER A 59 1.93 6.60 -6.57
N MET A 60 3.07 6.54 -5.87
CA MET A 60 3.25 5.61 -4.76
C MET A 60 3.98 6.28 -3.60
N ILE A 61 3.63 5.90 -2.38
CA ILE A 61 4.35 6.28 -1.16
C ILE A 61 5.12 5.09 -0.57
N MET A 62 6.05 5.39 0.31
CA MET A 62 6.86 4.40 1.03
C MET A 62 5.97 3.58 1.98
N GLY A 63 5.99 2.25 1.81
CA GLY A 63 5.50 1.30 2.81
C GLY A 63 6.65 0.72 3.65
N ASN A 64 6.34 -0.01 4.71
CA ASN A 64 7.37 -0.62 5.54
C ASN A 64 8.13 -1.74 4.81
N HIS A 65 7.51 -2.39 3.84
CA HIS A 65 8.18 -3.41 3.03
C HIS A 65 9.22 -2.81 2.06
N GLU A 66 8.91 -1.72 1.38
CA GLU A 66 9.90 -0.96 0.61
C GLU A 66 10.99 -0.37 1.52
N TYR A 67 10.64 0.12 2.71
CA TYR A 67 11.59 0.64 3.70
C TYR A 67 12.57 -0.44 4.16
N MET A 68 12.11 -1.67 4.46
CA MET A 68 12.98 -2.80 4.80
C MET A 68 13.90 -3.18 3.65
N MET A 69 13.37 -3.30 2.44
CA MET A 69 14.15 -3.59 1.23
C MET A 69 15.25 -2.52 1.03
N LEU A 70 14.89 -1.24 1.10
CA LEU A 70 15.84 -0.14 0.95
C LEU A 70 16.97 -0.21 1.98
N ASN A 71 16.65 -0.51 3.25
CA ASN A 71 17.65 -0.64 4.33
C ASN A 71 18.60 -1.83 4.11
N CYS A 72 18.12 -2.94 3.54
CA CYS A 72 18.98 -4.06 3.17
C CYS A 72 20.03 -3.66 2.12
N TYR A 73 19.60 -3.03 1.04
CA TYR A 73 20.51 -2.62 -0.04
C TYR A 73 21.42 -1.45 0.34
N LYS A 74 20.95 -0.55 1.24
CA LYS A 74 21.74 0.60 1.70
C LYS A 74 22.84 0.22 2.70
N HIS A 75 22.54 -0.71 3.61
CA HIS A 75 23.42 -1.01 4.74
C HIS A 75 24.07 -2.38 4.67
N GLY A 76 23.50 -3.33 3.92
CA GLY A 76 24.05 -4.67 3.68
C GLY A 76 24.26 -5.51 4.94
N SER A 77 23.60 -5.17 6.07
CA SER A 77 23.80 -5.89 7.32
C SER A 77 22.93 -7.14 7.38
N LEU A 78 23.46 -8.20 8.04
CA LEU A 78 22.69 -9.43 8.30
C LEU A 78 21.40 -9.16 9.08
N ASP A 79 21.39 -8.16 9.98
CA ASP A 79 20.21 -7.81 10.76
C ASP A 79 19.09 -7.25 9.86
N ASN A 80 19.42 -6.37 8.91
CA ASN A 80 18.45 -5.84 7.97
C ASN A 80 17.88 -6.95 7.07
N PHE A 81 18.72 -7.86 6.58
CA PHE A 81 18.25 -9.04 5.83
C PHE A 81 17.33 -9.93 6.68
N ASN A 82 17.69 -10.20 7.93
CA ASN A 82 16.87 -11.00 8.82
C ASN A 82 15.51 -10.36 9.09
N ILE A 83 15.47 -9.04 9.31
CA ILE A 83 14.22 -8.30 9.48
C ILE A 83 13.36 -8.40 8.21
N TRP A 84 13.92 -8.10 7.05
CA TRP A 84 13.18 -8.15 5.78
C TRP A 84 12.68 -9.55 5.45
N PHE A 85 13.55 -10.57 5.56
CA PHE A 85 13.20 -11.95 5.25
C PHE A 85 12.16 -12.54 6.20
N SER A 86 12.20 -12.20 7.50
CA SER A 86 11.19 -12.63 8.46
C SER A 86 9.81 -12.00 8.20
N ASN A 87 9.76 -10.90 7.47
CA ASN A 87 8.53 -10.23 7.05
C ASN A 87 8.05 -10.63 5.64
N GLY A 88 8.71 -11.58 4.98
CA GLY A 88 8.28 -12.09 3.67
C GLY A 88 9.14 -11.65 2.49
N GLY A 89 10.23 -10.91 2.74
CA GLY A 89 11.13 -10.36 1.72
C GLY A 89 11.86 -11.40 0.86
N LYS A 90 11.90 -12.67 1.27
CA LYS A 90 12.51 -13.74 0.49
C LYS A 90 11.89 -13.88 -0.90
N SER A 91 10.58 -13.68 -1.03
CA SER A 91 9.89 -13.77 -2.33
C SER A 91 10.34 -12.69 -3.30
N THR A 92 10.51 -11.46 -2.82
CA THR A 92 11.04 -10.35 -3.62
C THR A 92 12.52 -10.53 -3.92
N PHE A 93 13.31 -10.92 -2.91
CA PHE A 93 14.74 -11.13 -3.06
C PHE A 93 15.07 -12.13 -4.17
N SER A 94 14.39 -13.30 -4.18
CA SER A 94 14.62 -14.33 -5.21
C SER A 94 14.26 -13.87 -6.63
N GLN A 95 13.32 -12.95 -6.79
CA GLN A 95 12.97 -12.39 -8.11
C GLN A 95 14.01 -11.36 -8.56
N ILE A 96 14.54 -10.56 -7.63
CA ILE A 96 15.52 -9.50 -7.93
C ILE A 96 16.92 -10.08 -8.16
N GLU A 97 17.28 -11.20 -7.54
CA GLU A 97 18.57 -11.89 -7.80
C GLU A 97 18.78 -12.27 -9.28
N GLU A 98 17.70 -12.38 -10.06
CA GLU A 98 17.75 -12.66 -11.49
C GLU A 98 17.96 -11.39 -12.36
N CYS A 99 17.86 -10.20 -11.75
CA CYS A 99 18.09 -8.92 -12.42
C CYS A 99 19.57 -8.59 -12.54
N SER A 100 19.92 -7.74 -13.51
CA SER A 100 21.25 -7.14 -13.58
C SER A 100 21.48 -6.14 -12.44
N ASP A 101 22.74 -5.87 -12.12
CA ASP A 101 23.11 -4.86 -11.12
C ASP A 101 22.54 -3.48 -11.46
N ASP A 102 22.46 -3.12 -12.73
CA ASP A 102 21.89 -1.85 -13.19
C ASP A 102 20.37 -1.79 -12.91
N GLU A 103 19.63 -2.87 -13.21
CA GLU A 103 18.19 -2.95 -12.90
C GLU A 103 17.93 -2.86 -11.39
N ILE A 104 18.74 -3.53 -10.57
CA ILE A 104 18.65 -3.45 -9.10
C ILE A 104 18.90 -2.02 -8.63
N ASN A 105 19.94 -1.37 -9.15
CA ASN A 105 20.26 0.02 -8.81
C ASN A 105 19.15 0.99 -9.20
N ASP A 106 18.51 0.79 -10.36
CA ASP A 106 17.37 1.59 -10.80
C ASP A 106 16.16 1.43 -9.85
N ILE A 107 15.83 0.19 -9.46
CA ILE A 107 14.77 -0.10 -8.50
C ILE A 107 15.06 0.59 -7.15
N ILE A 108 16.26 0.41 -6.59
CA ILE A 108 16.62 1.00 -5.30
C ILE A 108 16.66 2.53 -5.37
N SER A 109 17.11 3.09 -6.49
CA SER A 109 17.10 4.53 -6.71
C SER A 109 15.68 5.08 -6.79
N TRP A 110 14.78 4.38 -7.45
CA TRP A 110 13.36 4.73 -7.48
C TRP A 110 12.72 4.64 -6.09
N ILE A 111 12.92 3.55 -5.33
CA ILE A 111 12.39 3.43 -3.95
C ILE A 111 12.84 4.60 -3.07
N LYS A 112 14.08 5.06 -3.22
CA LYS A 112 14.60 6.23 -2.47
C LYS A 112 13.85 7.53 -2.75
N THR A 113 13.16 7.65 -3.88
CA THR A 113 12.39 8.84 -4.24
C THR A 113 10.99 8.86 -3.65
N LEU A 114 10.52 7.73 -3.11
CA LEU A 114 9.18 7.62 -2.56
C LEU A 114 9.01 8.54 -1.34
N SER A 115 7.95 9.34 -1.35
CA SER A 115 7.53 10.13 -0.20
C SER A 115 6.86 9.24 0.85
N TYR A 116 6.70 9.75 2.07
CA TYR A 116 5.99 9.04 3.15
C TYR A 116 4.49 9.35 3.18
N SER A 117 4.07 10.38 2.47
CA SER A 117 2.67 10.77 2.32
C SER A 117 2.43 11.51 1.01
N ILE A 118 1.19 11.46 0.53
CA ILE A 118 0.69 12.28 -0.57
C ILE A 118 -0.57 12.97 -0.07
N GLU A 119 -0.71 14.26 -0.39
CA GLU A 119 -1.94 15.02 -0.16
C GLU A 119 -2.57 15.33 -1.52
N VAL A 120 -3.89 15.09 -1.66
CA VAL A 120 -4.65 15.35 -2.88
C VAL A 120 -5.99 15.98 -2.55
N GLU A 121 -6.39 16.98 -3.34
CA GLU A 121 -7.68 17.63 -3.24
C GLU A 121 -8.67 17.00 -4.23
N VAL A 122 -9.80 16.51 -3.74
CA VAL A 122 -10.90 16.00 -4.57
C VAL A 122 -12.21 16.64 -4.10
N GLY A 123 -12.80 17.49 -4.93
CA GLY A 123 -13.94 18.30 -4.55
C GLY A 123 -13.61 19.28 -3.43
N GLU A 124 -14.34 19.20 -2.32
CA GLU A 124 -14.11 20.04 -1.13
C GLU A 124 -13.26 19.35 -0.06
N LYS A 125 -12.80 18.12 -0.32
CA LYS A 125 -12.04 17.32 0.63
C LYS A 125 -10.56 17.30 0.28
N ILE A 126 -9.75 17.26 1.33
CA ILE A 126 -8.31 17.03 1.27
C ILE A 126 -8.06 15.62 1.79
N TYR A 127 -7.50 14.76 0.96
CA TYR A 127 -7.13 13.40 1.36
C TYR A 127 -5.62 13.34 1.60
N VAL A 128 -5.23 12.89 2.80
CA VAL A 128 -3.85 12.61 3.17
C VAL A 128 -3.64 11.10 3.15
N ILE A 129 -2.89 10.62 2.19
CA ILE A 129 -2.58 9.21 2.03
C ILE A 129 -1.22 8.95 2.71
N CYS A 130 -1.20 8.04 3.68
CA CYS A 130 -0.03 7.61 4.42
C CYS A 130 -0.06 6.08 4.56
N HIS A 131 1.12 5.44 4.71
CA HIS A 131 1.11 3.98 4.80
C HIS A 131 0.50 3.49 6.13
N ALA A 132 0.97 4.02 7.28
CA ALA A 132 0.54 3.52 8.60
C ALA A 132 0.07 4.63 9.56
N ASP A 133 0.94 5.57 9.95
CA ASP A 133 0.61 6.61 10.93
C ASP A 133 0.83 8.01 10.35
N PRO A 134 -0.24 8.72 9.93
CA PRO A 134 -0.13 10.06 9.36
C PRO A 134 0.25 11.15 10.39
N PHE A 135 0.25 10.84 11.69
CA PHE A 135 0.55 11.78 12.77
C PHE A 135 1.95 11.59 13.36
N ALA A 136 2.67 10.55 12.93
CA ALA A 136 4.03 10.29 13.36
C ALA A 136 5.02 11.32 12.79
N VAL A 137 6.09 11.58 13.57
CA VAL A 137 7.13 12.57 13.21
C VAL A 137 8.32 11.88 12.53
N TYR A 138 8.65 10.66 12.95
CA TYR A 138 9.78 9.92 12.43
C TYR A 138 9.36 9.00 11.28
N SER A 139 10.15 8.94 10.23
CA SER A 139 9.87 8.15 9.02
C SER A 139 9.61 6.67 9.31
N GLU A 140 10.30 6.10 10.29
CA GLU A 140 10.09 4.72 10.72
C GLU A 140 8.69 4.55 11.34
N ASP A 141 8.27 5.46 12.22
CA ASP A 141 6.96 5.42 12.86
C ASP A 141 5.83 5.61 11.83
N ILE A 142 6.04 6.47 10.81
CA ILE A 142 5.06 6.71 9.73
C ILE A 142 4.71 5.41 8.99
N VAL A 143 5.66 4.48 8.84
CA VAL A 143 5.45 3.25 8.09
C VAL A 143 5.20 2.01 8.97
N TRP A 144 5.42 2.08 10.30
CA TRP A 144 5.31 0.93 11.20
C TRP A 144 4.25 1.04 12.29
N ASN A 145 3.89 2.25 12.71
CA ASN A 145 2.92 2.42 13.78
C ASN A 145 1.55 1.88 13.37
N ARG A 146 0.75 1.51 14.39
CA ARG A 146 -0.60 1.01 14.17
C ARG A 146 -1.61 1.91 14.86
N ILE A 147 -2.45 2.53 14.05
CA ILE A 147 -3.61 3.28 14.52
C ILE A 147 -4.81 2.34 14.51
N SER A 148 -5.72 2.51 15.44
CA SER A 148 -6.96 1.73 15.50
C SER A 148 -8.17 2.56 15.03
N PRO A 149 -9.29 1.92 14.64
CA PRO A 149 -10.51 2.63 14.28
C PRO A 149 -11.12 3.47 15.40
N GLU A 150 -10.73 3.25 16.66
CA GLU A 150 -11.15 4.05 17.81
C GLU A 150 -10.37 5.36 17.96
N TYR A 151 -9.30 5.54 17.18
CA TYR A 151 -8.53 6.79 17.21
C TYR A 151 -9.38 7.96 16.70
N GLU A 152 -9.37 9.08 17.43
CA GLU A 152 -10.04 10.31 17.08
C GLU A 152 -9.04 11.35 16.61
N VAL A 153 -9.27 11.92 15.42
CA VAL A 153 -8.38 12.90 14.80
C VAL A 153 -8.71 14.30 15.31
N ASN A 154 -7.76 14.94 15.98
CA ASN A 154 -7.88 16.28 16.52
C ASN A 154 -6.87 17.25 15.85
N ASP A 155 -6.97 17.42 14.55
CA ASP A 155 -6.11 18.28 13.74
C ASP A 155 -6.67 19.69 13.49
N GLY A 156 -7.94 19.93 13.84
CA GLY A 156 -8.63 21.20 13.60
C GLY A 156 -9.11 21.40 12.16
N GLU A 157 -8.99 20.38 11.30
CA GLU A 157 -9.26 20.44 9.86
C GLU A 157 -10.52 19.61 9.53
N ASP A 158 -11.70 20.24 9.38
CA ASP A 158 -12.95 19.51 9.16
C ASP A 158 -13.08 18.87 7.78
N ASN A 159 -12.36 19.36 6.78
CA ASN A 159 -12.37 18.83 5.40
C ASN A 159 -11.27 17.81 5.11
N LYS A 160 -10.38 17.52 6.07
CA LYS A 160 -9.27 16.59 5.89
C LYS A 160 -9.65 15.16 6.27
N ILE A 161 -9.30 14.21 5.40
CA ILE A 161 -9.52 12.78 5.57
C ILE A 161 -8.18 12.06 5.38
N TYR A 162 -7.86 11.16 6.28
CA TYR A 162 -6.63 10.36 6.25
C TYR A 162 -6.93 8.96 5.73
N ILE A 163 -6.09 8.44 4.84
CA ILE A 163 -6.22 7.09 4.28
C ILE A 163 -4.95 6.32 4.61
N VAL A 164 -5.12 5.16 5.26
CA VAL A 164 -4.01 4.33 5.73
C VAL A 164 -4.18 2.86 5.34
N GLY A 165 -3.05 2.20 5.10
CA GLY A 165 -2.91 0.75 4.89
C GLY A 165 -2.35 0.03 6.11
N HIS A 166 -1.34 -0.85 5.89
CA HIS A 166 -0.47 -1.50 6.88
C HIS A 166 -1.16 -2.42 7.89
N THR A 167 -2.29 -2.01 8.43
CA THR A 167 -3.01 -2.83 9.42
C THR A 167 -4.23 -3.46 8.77
N PRO A 168 -4.20 -4.79 8.51
CA PRO A 168 -5.29 -5.46 7.83
C PRO A 168 -6.62 -5.29 8.55
N VAL A 169 -7.62 -4.75 7.85
CA VAL A 169 -8.98 -4.53 8.39
C VAL A 169 -9.64 -5.82 8.90
N ILE A 170 -9.23 -6.98 8.40
CA ILE A 170 -9.69 -8.28 8.88
C ILE A 170 -9.43 -8.51 10.38
N ARG A 171 -8.51 -7.74 10.98
CA ARG A 171 -8.25 -7.78 12.44
C ARG A 171 -9.38 -7.18 13.28
N TYR A 172 -10.17 -6.30 12.66
CA TYR A 172 -11.27 -5.57 13.29
C TYR A 172 -12.65 -6.11 12.91
N LEU A 173 -12.68 -7.08 11.99
CA LEU A 173 -13.92 -7.69 11.49
C LEU A 173 -14.16 -9.06 12.11
N ASP A 174 -15.43 -9.47 12.16
CA ASP A 174 -15.78 -10.84 12.51
C ASP A 174 -15.19 -11.83 11.51
N LYS A 175 -14.83 -13.03 11.98
CA LYS A 175 -14.13 -14.06 11.21
C LYS A 175 -14.77 -14.48 9.88
N ASN A 176 -16.05 -14.19 9.68
CA ASN A 176 -16.79 -14.51 8.45
C ASN A 176 -17.09 -13.29 7.59
N THR A 177 -16.69 -12.09 8.04
CA THR A 177 -16.94 -10.84 7.31
C THR A 177 -15.85 -10.64 6.27
N ILE A 178 -16.23 -10.47 5.00
CA ILE A 178 -15.30 -10.14 3.92
C ILE A 178 -14.69 -8.76 4.19
N ALA A 179 -13.40 -8.63 3.93
CA ALA A 179 -12.67 -7.37 4.09
C ALA A 179 -13.35 -6.26 3.29
N LYS A 180 -13.50 -5.13 3.95
CA LYS A 180 -14.04 -3.88 3.43
C LYS A 180 -13.34 -2.72 4.10
N ILE A 181 -13.41 -1.54 3.50
CA ILE A 181 -12.85 -0.32 4.10
C ILE A 181 -13.56 -0.03 5.43
N ILE A 182 -12.77 0.24 6.47
CA ILE A 182 -13.26 0.64 7.79
C ILE A 182 -13.00 2.12 7.98
N LYS A 183 -13.95 2.80 8.61
CA LYS A 183 -13.82 4.21 9.02
C LYS A 183 -13.59 4.28 10.51
N SER A 184 -12.79 5.26 10.97
CA SER A 184 -12.77 5.62 12.40
C SER A 184 -14.12 6.13 12.89
N ASN A 185 -14.30 6.21 14.20
CA ASN A 185 -15.55 6.64 14.81
C ASN A 185 -15.94 8.08 14.41
N ASP A 186 -14.97 8.97 14.23
CA ASP A 186 -15.15 10.35 13.76
C ASP A 186 -15.25 10.47 12.22
N GLY A 187 -15.00 9.37 11.49
CA GLY A 187 -15.05 9.31 10.03
C GLY A 187 -13.87 9.96 9.31
N LYS A 188 -12.85 10.42 10.04
CA LYS A 188 -11.66 11.11 9.47
C LYS A 188 -10.53 10.17 9.05
N LEU A 189 -10.52 8.90 9.49
CA LEU A 189 -9.57 7.87 9.08
C LEU A 189 -10.26 6.78 8.27
N LEU A 190 -9.67 6.39 7.16
CA LEU A 190 -10.09 5.28 6.31
C LEU A 190 -8.98 4.22 6.27
N PHE A 191 -9.28 3.00 6.70
CA PHE A 191 -8.38 1.85 6.71
C PHE A 191 -8.65 1.00 5.50
N ILE A 192 -7.67 0.89 4.59
CA ILE A 192 -7.87 0.27 3.26
C ILE A 192 -7.05 -1.00 3.03
N ASP A 193 -6.22 -1.46 3.97
CA ASP A 193 -5.53 -2.75 3.85
C ASP A 193 -6.53 -3.90 4.03
N GLY A 194 -6.93 -4.52 2.94
CA GLY A 194 -7.87 -5.66 2.91
C GLY A 194 -7.26 -7.00 3.32
N GLY A 195 -5.97 -7.04 3.66
CA GLY A 195 -5.26 -8.25 4.08
C GLY A 195 -4.77 -9.11 2.92
N ALA A 196 -4.43 -8.53 1.76
CA ALA A 196 -3.90 -9.28 0.62
C ALA A 196 -2.64 -10.08 0.98
N ALA A 197 -1.84 -9.58 1.90
CA ALA A 197 -0.71 -10.28 2.50
C ALA A 197 -1.03 -11.66 3.12
N TYR A 198 -2.29 -11.94 3.37
CA TYR A 198 -2.76 -13.15 4.07
C TYR A 198 -3.83 -13.89 3.26
N PRO A 199 -3.52 -14.40 2.05
CA PRO A 199 -4.49 -14.99 1.13
C PRO A 199 -5.12 -16.29 1.68
N ILE A 200 -4.53 -16.90 2.70
CA ILE A 200 -5.09 -18.06 3.41
C ILE A 200 -6.44 -17.75 4.07
N PHE A 201 -6.71 -16.50 4.42
CA PHE A 201 -7.98 -16.11 4.98
C PHE A 201 -8.98 -15.81 3.87
N LYS A 202 -10.10 -16.54 3.83
CA LYS A 202 -11.14 -16.39 2.80
C LYS A 202 -11.75 -14.99 2.72
N GLN A 203 -11.66 -14.22 3.81
CA GLN A 203 -12.13 -12.84 3.89
C GLN A 203 -11.17 -11.82 3.28
N SER A 204 -9.89 -12.16 3.09
CA SER A 204 -8.88 -11.24 2.54
C SER A 204 -9.24 -10.76 1.14
N ARG A 205 -9.00 -9.48 0.91
CA ARG A 205 -9.24 -8.82 -0.39
C ARG A 205 -8.11 -7.83 -0.68
N LEU A 206 -7.90 -7.57 -1.95
CA LEU A 206 -7.29 -6.33 -2.39
C LEU A 206 -8.41 -5.28 -2.47
N LEU A 207 -8.28 -4.18 -1.75
CA LEU A 207 -9.28 -3.10 -1.68
C LEU A 207 -8.81 -1.88 -2.46
N CYS A 208 -9.73 -1.19 -3.11
CA CYS A 208 -9.48 0.06 -3.80
C CYS A 208 -10.64 1.04 -3.52
N LEU A 209 -10.29 2.30 -3.29
CA LEU A 209 -11.24 3.38 -3.00
C LEU A 209 -11.19 4.42 -4.10
N ARG A 210 -12.34 4.82 -4.64
CA ARG A 210 -12.47 6.01 -5.49
C ARG A 210 -12.81 7.21 -4.61
N LEU A 211 -12.06 8.30 -4.75
CA LEU A 211 -12.16 9.45 -3.81
C LEU A 211 -13.37 10.33 -4.07
N GLU A 212 -13.83 10.44 -5.32
CA GLU A 212 -14.94 11.34 -5.71
C GLU A 212 -16.27 11.02 -5.01
N ASP A 213 -16.53 9.74 -4.75
CA ASP A 213 -17.79 9.28 -4.16
C ASP A 213 -17.59 8.24 -3.03
N LEU A 214 -16.34 8.01 -2.63
CA LEU A 214 -15.94 7.00 -1.65
C LEU A 214 -16.43 5.59 -2.01
N LYS A 215 -16.50 5.30 -3.31
CA LYS A 215 -16.89 3.98 -3.79
C LYS A 215 -15.76 2.98 -3.60
N GLU A 216 -16.09 1.91 -2.90
CA GLU A 216 -15.19 0.79 -2.64
C GLU A 216 -15.26 -0.25 -3.75
N TYR A 217 -14.11 -0.80 -4.10
CA TYR A 217 -13.93 -1.94 -4.98
C TYR A 217 -13.06 -2.99 -4.29
N SER A 218 -13.31 -4.26 -4.58
CA SER A 218 -12.53 -5.35 -3.99
C SER A 218 -12.28 -6.47 -4.99
N VAL A 219 -11.11 -7.10 -4.90
CA VAL A 219 -10.73 -8.30 -5.65
C VAL A 219 -10.34 -9.37 -4.63
N GLN A 220 -10.73 -10.62 -4.91
CA GLN A 220 -10.35 -11.74 -4.05
C GLN A 220 -8.90 -12.12 -4.31
N VAL A 221 -8.11 -12.18 -3.25
CA VAL A 221 -6.72 -12.62 -3.33
C VAL A 221 -6.66 -14.14 -3.37
N LYS A 222 -5.84 -14.68 -4.27
CA LYS A 222 -5.61 -16.13 -4.43
C LYS A 222 -4.35 -16.53 -3.67
N ILE A 223 -4.31 -17.78 -3.22
CA ILE A 223 -3.10 -18.36 -2.65
C ILE A 223 -2.14 -18.61 -3.81
N CYS A 224 -0.96 -17.99 -3.77
CA CYS A 224 0.13 -18.18 -4.73
C CYS A 224 0.89 -19.48 -4.45
#